data_87bc2128be7837710adc6c0859b59c47
#
_entry.id   87bc2128be7837710adc6c0859b59c47
#
_cell.length_a   1.000
_cell.length_b   1.000
_cell.length_c   1.000
_cell.angle_alpha   90.00
_cell.angle_beta   90.00
_cell.angle_gamma   90.00
#
_symmetry.space_group_name_H-M   'P 1'
#
loop_
_entity.id
_entity.type
_entity.pdbx_description
1 polymer ?
#
loop_
_entity_poly.entity_id
_entity_poly.type
_entity_poly.pdbx_seq_one_letter_code
_entity_poly.pdbx_strand_id
1 'polypeptide(L)'
;MKPMKTQSQPRPFRSTLKALGILFVISMTSFSLFAEDVLLNVSFDPTRELYEEINKNFASVWKQKSGKDVKIQQSHGGSGKQARAVIDGLEADVVTLALAYDIDSIVSNSGSISKDWEKAFPNHSVPYYSTIVFLVRKGNPKAIKDWDDVVKPGIGVITPNPKTSGGARWNYLAAWGFAKKKYGTEEKAVEFVKALYKNTSVLDTGARGSTTTFVQRGIGDVLLAWENEAELALDESRKANGGTAQFEVVYPSASILAETPVAIVEKVAEKKGNTALAKAYIDFLYTKQGQEIIAKHFFRPNDAAVLKANASKFPKVQLFDVRTLEGSWAAAHKKHFADGGLFDSIYGEAKK
;
A
#
# COMPACT_ATOMS: atom_id res chain seq x y z
N MET A 1 -21.61 99.15 15.58
CA MET A 1 -21.11 99.89 16.77
C MET A 1 -20.00 99.06 17.37
N LYS A 2 -18.88 99.71 17.58
CA LYS A 2 -17.62 99.35 18.27
C LYS A 2 -17.87 98.89 19.72
N PRO A 3 -16.89 98.34 20.47
CA PRO A 3 -15.43 98.36 20.24
C PRO A 3 -14.70 97.02 20.61
N MET A 4 -13.57 96.88 20.04
CA MET A 4 -12.20 96.51 20.45
C MET A 4 -11.86 96.56 21.96
N LYS A 5 -11.07 95.58 22.42
CA LYS A 5 -9.92 95.70 23.35
C LYS A 5 -9.06 94.44 23.27
N THR A 6 -7.89 94.55 22.74
CA THR A 6 -6.51 94.67 23.26
C THR A 6 -6.00 93.50 24.12
N GLN A 7 -5.08 92.79 23.51
CA GLN A 7 -3.75 92.24 23.91
C GLN A 7 -3.43 92.04 25.40
N SER A 8 -2.88 90.86 25.68
CA SER A 8 -1.59 90.75 26.40
C SER A 8 -0.97 89.35 26.19
N GLN A 9 0.27 89.31 25.73
CA GLN A 9 1.14 88.15 25.76
C GLN A 9 1.78 88.02 27.15
N PRO A 10 2.11 86.76 27.56
CA PRO A 10 3.24 86.56 28.47
C PRO A 10 4.33 85.65 27.89
N ARG A 11 5.50 85.87 28.38
CA ARG A 11 6.85 85.46 28.04
C ARG A 11 7.10 83.93 28.21
N PRO A 12 8.17 83.36 27.59
CA PRO A 12 8.46 81.93 27.60
C PRO A 12 9.15 81.49 28.90
N PHE A 13 8.66 80.38 29.45
CA PHE A 13 9.31 79.67 30.53
C PHE A 13 10.22 78.59 29.92
N ARG A 14 11.53 78.72 30.07
CA ARG A 14 12.51 77.70 29.77
C ARG A 14 12.44 76.65 30.86
N SER A 15 12.00 75.40 30.53
CA SER A 15 12.22 74.20 31.32
C SER A 15 13.06 73.23 30.53
N THR A 16 14.27 73.04 31.04
CA THR A 16 15.21 71.99 30.61
C THR A 16 14.68 70.64 31.05
N LEU A 17 14.07 69.85 30.11
CA LEU A 17 13.82 68.42 30.32
C LEU A 17 15.00 67.62 29.81
N LYS A 18 15.68 66.93 30.75
CA LYS A 18 16.67 65.91 30.45
C LYS A 18 15.94 64.75 29.82
N ALA A 19 16.22 64.48 28.54
CA ALA A 19 15.74 63.25 27.84
C ALA A 19 16.49 62.06 28.38
N LEU A 20 15.79 61.18 29.15
CA LEU A 20 16.24 59.86 29.55
C LEU A 20 15.84 58.90 28.42
N GLY A 21 16.79 58.57 27.55
CA GLY A 21 16.59 57.62 26.49
C GLY A 21 16.46 56.17 27.04
N ILE A 22 15.23 55.72 27.14
CA ILE A 22 14.97 54.28 27.39
C ILE A 22 15.09 53.56 26.05
N LEU A 23 16.21 52.85 25.85
CA LEU A 23 16.45 51.95 24.73
C LEU A 23 15.58 50.72 24.94
N PHE A 24 14.41 50.67 24.31
CA PHE A 24 13.56 49.48 24.30
C PHE A 24 14.15 48.46 23.27
N VAL A 25 15.00 47.55 23.73
CA VAL A 25 15.46 46.45 22.91
C VAL A 25 14.30 45.50 22.72
N ILE A 26 13.57 45.62 21.60
CA ILE A 26 12.58 44.65 21.16
C ILE A 26 13.38 43.42 20.70
N SER A 27 13.54 42.45 21.60
CA SER A 27 13.98 41.13 21.25
C SER A 27 12.89 40.49 20.38
N MET A 28 13.04 40.62 19.06
CA MET A 28 12.26 39.81 18.10
C MET A 28 12.67 38.34 18.27
N THR A 29 12.03 37.65 19.18
CA THR A 29 12.01 36.20 19.14
C THR A 29 11.27 35.81 17.85
N SER A 30 12.03 35.52 16.81
CA SER A 30 11.50 34.88 15.59
C SER A 30 10.89 33.55 16.00
N PHE A 31 9.59 33.55 16.25
CA PHE A 31 8.83 32.30 16.21
C PHE A 31 8.90 31.83 14.75
N SER A 32 9.89 31.00 14.45
CA SER A 32 9.83 30.17 13.24
C SER A 32 8.59 29.31 13.42
N LEU A 33 7.50 29.68 12.76
CA LEU A 33 6.42 28.76 12.47
C LEU A 33 7.08 27.64 11.63
N PHE A 34 7.49 26.57 12.29
CA PHE A 34 7.90 25.36 11.60
C PHE A 34 6.66 24.87 10.86
N ALA A 35 6.59 25.11 9.56
CA ALA A 35 5.59 24.48 8.72
C ALA A 35 5.71 22.96 8.93
N GLU A 36 4.58 22.32 9.20
CA GLU A 36 4.51 20.88 9.32
C GLU A 36 4.93 20.25 7.99
N ASP A 37 5.91 19.35 8.02
CA ASP A 37 6.29 18.60 6.82
C ASP A 37 5.10 17.71 6.39
N VAL A 38 4.79 17.66 5.08
CA VAL A 38 3.70 16.83 4.55
C VAL A 38 4.25 15.86 3.55
N LEU A 39 4.02 14.56 3.78
CA LEU A 39 4.41 13.48 2.88
C LEU A 39 3.15 12.75 2.39
N LEU A 40 3.02 12.52 1.08
CA LEU A 40 1.98 11.68 0.50
C LEU A 40 2.53 10.30 0.13
N ASN A 41 2.01 9.25 0.78
CA ASN A 41 2.22 7.86 0.40
C ASN A 41 1.04 7.37 -0.45
N VAL A 42 1.30 6.96 -1.68
CA VAL A 42 0.34 6.32 -2.56
C VAL A 42 0.54 4.81 -2.52
N SER A 43 -0.47 4.10 -1.99
CA SER A 43 -0.39 2.67 -1.69
C SER A 43 -1.58 1.89 -2.28
N PHE A 44 -1.70 0.61 -1.95
CA PHE A 44 -2.77 -0.27 -2.42
C PHE A 44 -3.60 -0.84 -1.27
N ASP A 45 -4.78 -1.39 -1.59
CA ASP A 45 -5.81 -1.72 -0.60
C ASP A 45 -5.35 -2.57 0.61
N PRO A 46 -4.62 -3.69 0.45
CA PRO A 46 -4.23 -4.54 1.58
C PRO A 46 -3.34 -3.90 2.64
N THR A 47 -2.74 -2.74 2.36
CA THR A 47 -1.76 -2.10 3.27
C THR A 47 -2.32 -0.99 4.13
N ARG A 48 -3.65 -0.73 4.13
CA ARG A 48 -4.27 0.39 4.86
C ARG A 48 -3.88 0.41 6.32
N GLU A 49 -4.18 -0.66 7.01
CA GLU A 49 -3.99 -0.79 8.46
C GLU A 49 -2.49 -0.81 8.82
N LEU A 50 -1.67 -1.42 7.96
CA LEU A 50 -0.22 -1.39 8.10
C LEU A 50 0.31 0.04 8.08
N TYR A 51 -0.04 0.83 7.07
CA TYR A 51 0.48 2.18 6.93
C TYR A 51 -0.12 3.17 7.93
N GLU A 52 -1.30 2.94 8.47
CA GLU A 52 -1.81 3.72 9.61
C GLU A 52 -0.87 3.60 10.81
N GLU A 53 -0.41 2.40 11.14
CA GLU A 53 0.51 2.18 12.26
C GLU A 53 1.94 2.62 11.92
N ILE A 54 2.45 2.33 10.73
CA ILE A 54 3.75 2.81 10.24
C ILE A 54 3.83 4.33 10.33
N ASN A 55 2.83 5.05 9.82
CA ASN A 55 2.81 6.52 9.81
C ASN A 55 2.87 7.11 11.21
N LYS A 56 2.08 6.58 12.13
CA LYS A 56 2.08 7.04 13.52
C LYS A 56 3.44 6.86 14.18
N ASN A 57 4.07 5.71 14.00
CA ASN A 57 5.38 5.41 14.58
C ASN A 57 6.49 6.21 13.90
N PHE A 58 6.47 6.30 12.57
CA PHE A 58 7.45 7.08 11.82
C PHE A 58 7.38 8.58 12.18
N ALA A 59 6.19 9.16 12.30
CA ALA A 59 6.05 10.56 12.71
C ALA A 59 6.74 10.85 14.04
N SER A 60 6.63 9.94 15.01
CA SER A 60 7.33 10.05 16.29
C SER A 60 8.85 9.98 16.13
N VAL A 61 9.35 9.05 15.32
CA VAL A 61 10.79 8.90 15.03
C VAL A 61 11.32 10.11 14.27
N TRP A 62 10.56 10.61 13.28
CA TRP A 62 10.94 11.80 12.53
C TRP A 62 11.05 13.03 13.42
N LYS A 63 10.07 13.24 14.30
CA LYS A 63 10.09 14.35 15.26
C LYS A 63 11.32 14.30 16.19
N GLN A 64 11.63 13.11 16.69
CA GLN A 64 12.83 12.92 17.54
C GLN A 64 14.12 13.22 16.79
N LYS A 65 14.21 12.83 15.52
CA LYS A 65 15.42 12.97 14.70
C LYS A 65 15.59 14.38 14.12
N SER A 66 14.52 14.99 13.64
CA SER A 66 14.56 16.26 12.90
C SER A 66 14.12 17.47 13.72
N GLY A 67 13.42 17.28 14.85
CA GLY A 67 12.76 18.33 15.62
C GLY A 67 11.44 18.81 15.00
N LYS A 68 11.02 18.27 13.84
CA LYS A 68 9.85 18.72 13.08
C LYS A 68 8.71 17.70 13.18
N ASP A 69 7.50 18.22 13.23
CA ASP A 69 6.30 17.41 13.03
C ASP A 69 6.13 17.06 11.54
N VAL A 70 5.52 15.91 11.26
CA VAL A 70 5.19 15.47 9.90
C VAL A 70 3.76 14.94 9.84
N LYS A 71 3.01 15.38 8.84
CA LYS A 71 1.72 14.81 8.47
C LYS A 71 1.88 13.87 7.29
N ILE A 72 1.58 12.59 7.49
CA ILE A 72 1.64 11.61 6.42
C ILE A 72 0.23 11.38 5.88
N GLN A 73 0.02 11.79 4.65
CA GLN A 73 -1.21 11.55 3.90
C GLN A 73 -1.13 10.22 3.18
N GLN A 74 -2.28 9.58 2.99
CA GLN A 74 -2.36 8.29 2.31
C GLN A 74 -3.42 8.30 1.22
N SER A 75 -3.10 7.63 0.09
CA SER A 75 -4.06 7.26 -0.93
C SER A 75 -4.03 5.74 -1.10
N HIS A 76 -5.18 5.09 -1.00
CA HIS A 76 -5.32 3.64 -1.14
C HIS A 76 -6.35 3.28 -2.22
N GLY A 77 -6.10 2.18 -2.92
CA GLY A 77 -6.98 1.67 -3.96
C GLY A 77 -6.37 0.47 -4.67
N GLY A 78 -6.92 0.07 -5.80
CA GLY A 78 -6.28 -0.92 -6.65
C GLY A 78 -4.93 -0.40 -7.16
N SER A 79 -3.85 -1.19 -7.06
CA SER A 79 -2.48 -0.74 -7.31
C SER A 79 -2.28 -0.12 -8.70
N GLY A 80 -2.83 -0.75 -9.76
CA GLY A 80 -2.78 -0.18 -11.11
C GLY A 80 -3.53 1.16 -11.24
N LYS A 81 -4.64 1.36 -10.50
CA LYS A 81 -5.32 2.67 -10.42
C LYS A 81 -4.46 3.72 -9.72
N GLN A 82 -3.77 3.32 -8.67
CA GLN A 82 -2.88 4.20 -7.92
C GLN A 82 -1.67 4.61 -8.77
N ALA A 83 -1.04 3.65 -9.47
CA ALA A 83 0.02 3.96 -10.43
C ALA A 83 -0.46 4.95 -11.51
N ARG A 84 -1.65 4.73 -12.05
CA ARG A 84 -2.25 5.63 -13.04
C ARG A 84 -2.47 7.04 -12.49
N ALA A 85 -2.97 7.16 -11.25
CA ALA A 85 -3.16 8.48 -10.63
C ALA A 85 -1.83 9.26 -10.51
N VAL A 86 -0.72 8.58 -10.18
CA VAL A 86 0.61 9.21 -10.14
C VAL A 86 1.08 9.62 -11.54
N ILE A 87 0.86 8.77 -12.56
CA ILE A 87 1.16 9.10 -13.96
C ILE A 87 0.37 10.34 -14.41
N ASP A 88 -0.90 10.45 -14.01
CA ASP A 88 -1.81 11.54 -14.35
C ASP A 88 -1.61 12.79 -13.48
N GLY A 89 -0.59 12.82 -12.60
CA GLY A 89 -0.14 14.02 -11.89
C GLY A 89 -0.46 14.08 -10.39
N LEU A 90 -0.90 12.97 -9.75
CA LEU A 90 -1.00 12.93 -8.28
C LEU A 90 0.42 13.06 -7.69
N GLU A 91 0.65 14.14 -6.96
CA GLU A 91 1.95 14.51 -6.40
C GLU A 91 2.32 13.66 -5.18
N ALA A 92 2.53 12.35 -5.40
CA ALA A 92 3.04 11.43 -4.38
C ALA A 92 4.52 11.69 -4.08
N ASP A 93 4.92 11.64 -2.82
CA ASP A 93 6.33 11.66 -2.43
C ASP A 93 6.94 10.27 -2.50
N VAL A 94 6.16 9.26 -2.12
CA VAL A 94 6.51 7.82 -2.19
C VAL A 94 5.36 7.00 -2.73
N VAL A 95 5.70 5.90 -3.38
CA VAL A 95 4.76 4.86 -3.79
C VAL A 95 5.12 3.55 -3.11
N THR A 96 4.10 2.82 -2.64
CA THR A 96 4.22 1.52 -1.98
C THR A 96 3.18 0.60 -2.60
N LEU A 97 3.50 0.05 -3.78
CA LEU A 97 2.54 -0.59 -4.67
C LEU A 97 2.57 -2.13 -4.59
N ALA A 98 1.59 -2.78 -5.20
CA ALA A 98 1.45 -4.22 -5.10
C ALA A 98 2.49 -5.01 -5.90
N LEU A 99 3.08 -4.43 -6.96
CA LEU A 99 3.97 -5.15 -7.87
C LEU A 99 4.90 -4.19 -8.63
N ALA A 100 6.06 -4.70 -9.03
CA ALA A 100 7.10 -3.90 -9.68
C ALA A 100 6.61 -3.26 -11.00
N TYR A 101 5.81 -3.97 -11.79
CA TYR A 101 5.26 -3.42 -13.04
C TYR A 101 4.50 -2.10 -12.86
N ASP A 102 3.80 -1.91 -11.73
CA ASP A 102 3.06 -0.68 -11.48
C ASP A 102 4.03 0.50 -11.25
N ILE A 103 5.18 0.27 -10.60
CA ILE A 103 6.26 1.28 -10.48
C ILE A 103 6.93 1.50 -11.85
N ASP A 104 7.26 0.43 -12.58
CA ASP A 104 7.84 0.53 -13.93
C ASP A 104 6.94 1.33 -14.89
N SER A 105 5.63 1.21 -14.73
CA SER A 105 4.66 2.00 -15.50
C SER A 105 4.78 3.50 -15.19
N ILE A 106 5.00 3.87 -13.92
CA ILE A 106 5.24 5.27 -13.53
C ILE A 106 6.58 5.75 -14.12
N VAL A 107 7.63 4.95 -13.99
CA VAL A 107 8.96 5.24 -14.61
C VAL A 107 8.82 5.54 -16.10
N SER A 108 8.13 4.65 -16.81
CA SER A 108 8.07 4.71 -18.29
C SER A 108 7.19 5.86 -18.80
N ASN A 109 6.09 6.20 -18.09
CA ASN A 109 5.10 7.17 -18.60
C ASN A 109 5.30 8.59 -18.05
N SER A 110 5.80 8.75 -16.81
CA SER A 110 6.00 10.08 -16.22
C SER A 110 7.48 10.45 -16.07
N GLY A 111 8.36 9.46 -15.99
CA GLY A 111 9.79 9.65 -15.70
C GLY A 111 10.02 10.34 -14.35
N SER A 112 9.07 10.24 -13.40
CA SER A 112 9.15 10.87 -12.08
C SER A 112 9.87 10.01 -11.04
N ILE A 113 10.11 8.74 -11.38
CA ILE A 113 10.85 7.76 -10.57
C ILE A 113 12.10 7.34 -11.34
N SER A 114 13.21 7.15 -10.65
CA SER A 114 14.45 6.66 -11.23
C SER A 114 14.28 5.29 -11.91
N LYS A 115 14.97 5.07 -13.04
CA LYS A 115 15.00 3.75 -13.69
C LYS A 115 15.68 2.68 -12.83
N ASP A 116 16.55 3.10 -11.91
CA ASP A 116 17.27 2.23 -10.99
C ASP A 116 16.57 2.08 -9.63
N TRP A 117 15.27 2.36 -9.55
CA TRP A 117 14.50 2.34 -8.32
C TRP A 117 14.62 1.02 -7.52
N GLU A 118 14.73 -0.13 -8.21
CA GLU A 118 14.94 -1.43 -7.55
C GLU A 118 16.24 -1.52 -6.74
N LYS A 119 17.25 -0.69 -7.09
CA LYS A 119 18.55 -0.67 -6.41
C LYS A 119 18.61 0.34 -5.26
N ALA A 120 17.57 1.17 -5.11
CA ALA A 120 17.57 2.27 -4.15
C ALA A 120 17.50 1.79 -2.68
N PHE A 121 16.87 0.64 -2.45
CA PHE A 121 16.68 0.07 -1.11
C PHE A 121 16.96 -1.44 -1.10
N PRO A 122 17.15 -2.05 0.09
CA PRO A 122 17.44 -3.49 0.21
C PRO A 122 16.37 -4.37 -0.46
N ASN A 123 16.76 -5.59 -0.82
CA ASN A 123 15.88 -6.62 -1.40
C ASN A 123 15.12 -6.14 -2.63
N HIS A 124 15.79 -5.46 -3.57
CA HIS A 124 15.16 -4.87 -4.76
C HIS A 124 14.05 -3.86 -4.42
N SER A 125 14.28 -3.05 -3.38
CA SER A 125 13.29 -2.09 -2.85
C SER A 125 11.99 -2.76 -2.36
N VAL A 126 12.09 -3.98 -1.85
CA VAL A 126 10.97 -4.76 -1.29
C VAL A 126 11.16 -4.92 0.23
N PRO A 127 10.47 -4.14 1.08
CA PRO A 127 10.64 -4.19 2.53
C PRO A 127 9.95 -5.41 3.17
N TYR A 128 8.95 -5.98 2.55
CA TYR A 128 8.17 -7.12 3.02
C TYR A 128 7.46 -7.81 1.85
N TYR A 129 6.94 -9.00 2.10
CA TYR A 129 6.21 -9.77 1.10
C TYR A 129 4.96 -10.43 1.72
N SER A 130 4.13 -11.01 0.86
CA SER A 130 2.95 -11.78 1.23
C SER A 130 2.83 -13.00 0.32
N THR A 131 1.72 -13.69 0.42
CA THR A 131 1.35 -14.78 -0.49
C THR A 131 -0.15 -14.84 -0.65
N ILE A 132 -0.65 -15.66 -1.57
CA ILE A 132 -2.07 -15.86 -1.79
C ILE A 132 -2.53 -17.10 -1.02
N VAL A 133 -3.60 -16.93 -0.28
CA VAL A 133 -4.28 -17.93 0.52
C VAL A 133 -5.77 -17.96 0.20
N PHE A 134 -6.50 -18.91 0.76
CA PHE A 134 -7.95 -19.00 0.64
C PHE A 134 -8.61 -18.65 1.96
N LEU A 135 -9.53 -17.69 1.95
CA LEU A 135 -10.44 -17.48 3.06
C LEU A 135 -11.74 -18.22 2.77
N VAL A 136 -12.10 -19.17 3.64
CA VAL A 136 -13.30 -20.00 3.49
C VAL A 136 -14.26 -19.78 4.65
N ARG A 137 -15.51 -20.20 4.48
CA ARG A 137 -16.53 -20.16 5.54
C ARG A 137 -16.13 -21.07 6.70
N LYS A 138 -16.60 -20.76 7.91
CA LYS A 138 -16.38 -21.57 9.12
C LYS A 138 -16.76 -23.03 8.89
N GLY A 139 -15.90 -23.94 9.32
CA GLY A 139 -16.04 -25.38 9.12
C GLY A 139 -15.78 -25.86 7.71
N ASN A 140 -15.33 -24.98 6.82
CA ASN A 140 -14.96 -25.28 5.44
C ASN A 140 -15.96 -26.23 4.72
N PRO A 141 -17.24 -25.87 4.59
CA PRO A 141 -18.31 -26.78 4.13
C PRO A 141 -18.11 -27.31 2.71
N LYS A 142 -17.24 -26.67 1.92
CA LYS A 142 -16.87 -27.12 0.56
C LYS A 142 -15.59 -27.95 0.54
N ALA A 143 -15.00 -28.25 1.70
CA ALA A 143 -13.78 -29.04 1.86
C ALA A 143 -12.62 -28.56 0.95
N ILE A 144 -12.46 -27.24 0.84
CA ILE A 144 -11.41 -26.58 0.03
C ILE A 144 -10.08 -26.73 0.77
N LYS A 145 -9.10 -27.39 0.14
CA LYS A 145 -7.78 -27.68 0.70
C LYS A 145 -6.65 -27.13 -0.17
N ASP A 146 -6.85 -27.10 -1.49
CA ASP A 146 -5.84 -26.68 -2.45
C ASP A 146 -6.49 -26.08 -3.71
N TRP A 147 -5.68 -25.58 -4.63
CA TRP A 147 -6.08 -24.96 -5.88
C TRP A 147 -7.03 -25.83 -6.74
N ASP A 148 -6.87 -27.15 -6.71
CA ASP A 148 -7.77 -28.04 -7.46
C ASP A 148 -9.22 -28.00 -6.98
N ASP A 149 -9.41 -27.67 -5.71
CA ASP A 149 -10.75 -27.60 -5.13
C ASP A 149 -11.51 -26.37 -5.60
N VAL A 150 -10.81 -25.23 -5.80
CA VAL A 150 -11.46 -23.97 -6.21
C VAL A 150 -11.90 -23.95 -7.68
N VAL A 151 -11.41 -24.89 -8.49
CA VAL A 151 -11.83 -25.06 -9.90
C VAL A 151 -12.94 -26.09 -10.09
N LYS A 152 -13.35 -26.81 -9.05
CA LYS A 152 -14.46 -27.77 -9.12
C LYS A 152 -15.78 -27.07 -9.44
N PRO A 153 -16.66 -27.70 -10.22
CA PRO A 153 -17.98 -27.15 -10.50
C PRO A 153 -18.78 -26.88 -9.21
N GLY A 154 -19.48 -25.74 -9.14
CA GLY A 154 -20.33 -25.38 -8.01
C GLY A 154 -19.58 -24.74 -6.83
N ILE A 155 -18.32 -24.39 -6.98
CA ILE A 155 -17.58 -23.58 -6.03
C ILE A 155 -17.69 -22.10 -6.42
N GLY A 156 -18.22 -21.28 -5.54
CA GLY A 156 -18.29 -19.82 -5.74
C GLY A 156 -16.97 -19.14 -5.34
N VAL A 157 -16.19 -18.72 -6.33
CA VAL A 157 -14.90 -18.03 -6.11
C VAL A 157 -15.10 -16.53 -6.15
N ILE A 158 -14.50 -15.82 -5.19
CA ILE A 158 -14.40 -14.36 -5.16
C ILE A 158 -12.94 -13.96 -5.34
N THR A 159 -12.69 -13.03 -6.27
CA THR A 159 -11.37 -12.44 -6.53
C THR A 159 -11.56 -11.08 -7.22
N PRO A 160 -10.66 -10.10 -7.02
CA PRO A 160 -10.77 -8.84 -7.73
C PRO A 160 -10.36 -8.95 -9.21
N ASN A 161 -10.57 -7.88 -9.97
CA ASN A 161 -10.28 -7.83 -11.41
C ASN A 161 -8.79 -7.54 -11.67
N PRO A 162 -8.06 -8.40 -12.40
CA PRO A 162 -6.65 -8.19 -12.75
C PRO A 162 -6.38 -6.96 -13.61
N LYS A 163 -7.37 -6.41 -14.30
CA LYS A 163 -7.21 -5.18 -15.08
C LYS A 163 -7.09 -3.93 -14.19
N THR A 164 -7.59 -3.98 -12.96
CA THR A 164 -7.62 -2.81 -12.04
C THR A 164 -6.87 -3.03 -10.74
N SER A 165 -6.71 -4.28 -10.31
CA SER A 165 -6.13 -4.68 -9.03
C SER A 165 -4.81 -5.43 -9.19
N GLY A 166 -3.74 -4.89 -8.61
CA GLY A 166 -2.46 -5.61 -8.50
C GLY A 166 -2.61 -6.89 -7.67
N GLY A 167 -3.42 -6.86 -6.61
CA GLY A 167 -3.74 -8.06 -5.82
C GLY A 167 -4.35 -9.16 -6.65
N ALA A 168 -5.23 -8.83 -7.58
CA ALA A 168 -5.82 -9.81 -8.49
C ALA A 168 -4.82 -10.41 -9.48
N ARG A 169 -3.82 -9.63 -9.91
CA ARG A 169 -2.73 -10.17 -10.75
C ARG A 169 -1.92 -11.22 -10.02
N TRP A 170 -1.68 -11.02 -8.74
CA TRP A 170 -1.05 -12.03 -7.89
C TRP A 170 -1.93 -13.27 -7.71
N ASN A 171 -3.25 -13.11 -7.48
CA ASN A 171 -4.19 -14.24 -7.39
C ASN A 171 -4.19 -15.08 -8.68
N TYR A 172 -4.25 -14.40 -9.84
CA TYR A 172 -4.19 -15.04 -11.16
C TYR A 172 -2.87 -15.79 -11.35
N LEU A 173 -1.72 -15.15 -11.10
CA LEU A 173 -0.42 -15.76 -11.28
C LEU A 173 -0.15 -16.87 -10.27
N ALA A 174 -0.74 -16.83 -9.07
CA ALA A 174 -0.67 -17.94 -8.12
C ALA A 174 -1.38 -19.19 -8.65
N ALA A 175 -2.60 -19.04 -9.19
CA ALA A 175 -3.34 -20.11 -9.83
C ALA A 175 -2.63 -20.63 -11.09
N TRP A 176 -2.15 -19.73 -11.92
CA TRP A 176 -1.39 -20.03 -13.14
C TRP A 176 -0.12 -20.83 -12.84
N GLY A 177 0.70 -20.36 -11.90
CA GLY A 177 1.97 -21.00 -11.53
C GLY A 177 1.77 -22.37 -10.89
N PHE A 178 0.74 -22.51 -10.04
CA PHE A 178 0.34 -23.82 -9.52
C PHE A 178 0.00 -24.80 -10.66
N ALA A 179 -0.87 -24.37 -11.58
CA ALA A 179 -1.30 -25.22 -12.68
C ALA A 179 -0.14 -25.58 -13.61
N LYS A 180 0.71 -24.60 -13.97
CA LYS A 180 1.88 -24.84 -14.82
C LYS A 180 2.86 -25.83 -14.18
N LYS A 181 3.09 -25.71 -12.86
CA LYS A 181 3.94 -26.64 -12.11
C LYS A 181 3.35 -28.04 -12.03
N LYS A 182 2.03 -28.14 -11.80
CA LYS A 182 1.35 -29.40 -11.60
C LYS A 182 1.12 -30.16 -12.91
N TYR A 183 0.68 -29.47 -13.95
CA TYR A 183 0.26 -30.09 -15.21
C TYR A 183 1.27 -29.99 -16.35
N GLY A 184 2.31 -29.21 -16.20
CA GLY A 184 3.50 -29.15 -17.05
C GLY A 184 3.39 -28.30 -18.32
N THR A 185 2.18 -27.94 -18.79
CA THR A 185 2.00 -27.18 -20.05
C THR A 185 1.21 -25.90 -19.87
N GLU A 186 1.35 -24.96 -20.82
CA GLU A 186 0.60 -23.71 -20.81
C GLU A 186 -0.88 -23.92 -21.11
N GLU A 187 -1.20 -24.83 -22.02
CA GLU A 187 -2.58 -25.16 -22.39
C GLU A 187 -3.35 -25.64 -21.15
N LYS A 188 -2.75 -26.49 -20.33
CA LYS A 188 -3.34 -26.95 -19.07
C LYS A 188 -3.49 -25.82 -18.05
N ALA A 189 -2.55 -24.89 -17.99
CA ALA A 189 -2.67 -23.73 -17.14
C ALA A 189 -3.79 -22.79 -17.60
N VAL A 190 -3.98 -22.61 -18.93
CA VAL A 190 -5.12 -21.87 -19.50
C VAL A 190 -6.44 -22.53 -19.11
N GLU A 191 -6.57 -23.85 -19.30
CA GLU A 191 -7.79 -24.61 -18.94
C GLU A 191 -8.10 -24.44 -17.44
N PHE A 192 -7.09 -24.52 -16.59
CA PHE A 192 -7.21 -24.39 -15.15
C PHE A 192 -7.71 -23.01 -14.73
N VAL A 193 -7.05 -21.96 -15.24
CA VAL A 193 -7.44 -20.57 -14.93
C VAL A 193 -8.81 -20.23 -15.52
N LYS A 194 -9.16 -20.78 -16.70
CA LYS A 194 -10.50 -20.66 -17.27
C LYS A 194 -11.56 -21.29 -16.35
N ALA A 195 -11.30 -22.48 -15.79
CA ALA A 195 -12.20 -23.10 -14.82
C ALA A 195 -12.34 -22.27 -13.54
N LEU A 196 -11.25 -21.66 -13.06
CA LEU A 196 -11.28 -20.72 -11.93
C LEU A 196 -12.21 -19.53 -12.21
N TYR A 197 -12.04 -18.86 -13.36
CA TYR A 197 -12.86 -17.67 -13.71
C TYR A 197 -14.29 -18.05 -14.11
N LYS A 198 -14.55 -19.26 -14.54
CA LYS A 198 -15.92 -19.79 -14.69
C LYS A 198 -16.65 -19.85 -13.35
N ASN A 199 -15.96 -20.18 -12.29
CA ASN A 199 -16.46 -20.23 -10.92
C ASN A 199 -16.52 -18.83 -10.26
N THR A 200 -15.90 -17.80 -10.86
CA THR A 200 -15.86 -16.44 -10.31
C THR A 200 -17.12 -15.67 -10.72
N SER A 201 -17.97 -15.35 -9.77
CA SER A 201 -19.24 -14.64 -10.01
C SER A 201 -19.09 -13.11 -9.98
N VAL A 202 -18.13 -12.59 -9.22
CA VAL A 202 -17.91 -11.16 -9.01
C VAL A 202 -16.44 -10.83 -9.21
N LEU A 203 -16.16 -9.77 -9.97
CA LEU A 203 -14.83 -9.17 -10.10
C LEU A 203 -14.89 -7.73 -9.56
N ASP A 204 -14.54 -7.57 -8.29
CA ASP A 204 -14.44 -6.26 -7.66
C ASP A 204 -13.24 -5.47 -8.20
N THR A 205 -13.27 -4.14 -8.06
CA THR A 205 -12.20 -3.28 -8.60
C THR A 205 -10.88 -3.37 -7.81
N GLY A 206 -10.90 -3.89 -6.59
CA GLY A 206 -9.74 -4.04 -5.71
C GLY A 206 -9.95 -5.11 -4.65
N ALA A 207 -8.87 -5.47 -3.95
CA ALA A 207 -8.87 -6.54 -2.94
C ALA A 207 -9.89 -6.28 -1.82
N ARG A 208 -9.96 -5.04 -1.29
CA ARG A 208 -10.91 -4.69 -0.23
C ARG A 208 -12.38 -4.84 -0.68
N GLY A 209 -12.69 -4.57 -1.95
CA GLY A 209 -14.01 -4.84 -2.52
C GLY A 209 -14.37 -6.32 -2.44
N SER A 210 -13.44 -7.21 -2.84
CA SER A 210 -13.65 -8.66 -2.78
C SER A 210 -13.78 -9.17 -1.35
N THR A 211 -12.98 -8.65 -0.41
CA THR A 211 -13.15 -8.95 1.03
C THR A 211 -14.54 -8.54 1.51
N THR A 212 -15.01 -7.34 1.16
CA THR A 212 -16.38 -6.87 1.50
C THR A 212 -17.45 -7.77 0.90
N THR A 213 -17.31 -8.15 -0.39
CA THR A 213 -18.23 -9.04 -1.09
C THR A 213 -18.31 -10.40 -0.40
N PHE A 214 -17.18 -10.97 -0.01
CA PHE A 214 -17.13 -12.25 0.68
C PHE A 214 -17.58 -12.14 2.14
N VAL A 215 -16.96 -11.27 2.94
CA VAL A 215 -17.15 -11.21 4.39
C VAL A 215 -18.50 -10.60 4.77
N GLN A 216 -18.84 -9.43 4.21
CA GLN A 216 -20.02 -8.66 4.63
C GLN A 216 -21.28 -9.02 3.86
N ARG A 217 -21.17 -9.26 2.54
CA ARG A 217 -22.31 -9.60 1.70
C ARG A 217 -22.62 -11.09 1.67
N GLY A 218 -21.73 -11.94 2.19
CA GLY A 218 -21.93 -13.38 2.28
C GLY A 218 -21.86 -14.12 0.93
N ILE A 219 -21.31 -13.49 -0.13
CA ILE A 219 -21.26 -14.06 -1.47
C ILE A 219 -20.01 -14.94 -1.63
N GLY A 220 -20.16 -16.10 -2.30
CA GLY A 220 -19.09 -17.05 -2.60
C GLY A 220 -18.76 -18.03 -1.46
N ASP A 221 -18.05 -19.08 -1.82
CA ASP A 221 -17.59 -20.15 -0.92
C ASP A 221 -16.13 -19.93 -0.49
N VAL A 222 -15.34 -19.30 -1.37
CA VAL A 222 -13.92 -19.04 -1.16
C VAL A 222 -13.53 -17.67 -1.72
N LEU A 223 -12.74 -16.94 -0.95
CA LEU A 223 -12.07 -15.72 -1.39
C LEU A 223 -10.58 -16.05 -1.62
N LEU A 224 -10.09 -15.79 -2.83
CA LEU A 224 -8.65 -15.71 -3.08
C LEU A 224 -8.13 -14.39 -2.51
N ALA A 225 -7.36 -14.46 -1.45
CA ALA A 225 -6.93 -13.30 -0.70
C ALA A 225 -5.41 -13.25 -0.50
N TRP A 226 -4.89 -12.08 -0.31
CA TRP A 226 -3.58 -11.91 0.31
C TRP A 226 -3.63 -12.43 1.74
N GLU A 227 -2.52 -13.04 2.20
CA GLU A 227 -2.42 -13.63 3.54
C GLU A 227 -2.84 -12.63 4.63
N ASN A 228 -2.34 -11.39 4.58
CA ASN A 228 -2.70 -10.36 5.54
C ASN A 228 -4.19 -9.98 5.53
N GLU A 229 -4.83 -9.89 4.36
CA GLU A 229 -6.27 -9.60 4.26
C GLU A 229 -7.12 -10.73 4.86
N ALA A 230 -6.73 -11.99 4.60
CA ALA A 230 -7.42 -13.14 5.16
C ALA A 230 -7.29 -13.21 6.68
N GLU A 231 -6.09 -12.99 7.21
CA GLU A 231 -5.83 -13.01 8.66
C GLU A 231 -6.50 -11.82 9.38
N LEU A 232 -6.51 -10.62 8.78
CA LEU A 232 -7.23 -9.47 9.32
C LEU A 232 -8.74 -9.75 9.37
N ALA A 233 -9.33 -10.29 8.28
CA ALA A 233 -10.75 -10.64 8.25
C ALA A 233 -11.10 -11.71 9.31
N LEU A 234 -10.20 -12.67 9.52
CA LEU A 234 -10.34 -13.68 10.56
C LEU A 234 -10.31 -13.06 11.96
N ASP A 235 -9.35 -12.17 12.24
CA ASP A 235 -9.18 -11.49 13.52
C ASP A 235 -10.37 -10.55 13.83
N GLU A 236 -10.80 -9.76 12.86
CA GLU A 236 -12.00 -8.91 12.97
C GLU A 236 -13.25 -9.73 13.24
N SER A 237 -13.40 -10.87 12.56
CA SER A 237 -14.51 -11.78 12.76
C SER A 237 -14.55 -12.34 14.20
N ARG A 238 -13.37 -12.71 14.76
CA ARG A 238 -13.27 -13.14 16.16
C ARG A 238 -13.70 -12.04 17.13
N LYS A 239 -13.19 -10.82 16.92
CA LYS A 239 -13.53 -9.66 17.76
C LYS A 239 -15.02 -9.34 17.75
N ALA A 240 -15.64 -9.40 16.56
CA ALA A 240 -17.07 -9.12 16.40
C ALA A 240 -17.99 -10.21 16.97
N ASN A 241 -17.52 -11.45 17.14
CA ASN A 241 -18.35 -12.61 17.49
C ASN A 241 -17.89 -13.28 18.79
N GLY A 242 -17.47 -12.51 19.79
CA GLY A 242 -17.16 -13.02 21.13
C GLY A 242 -16.03 -14.05 21.15
N GLY A 243 -15.02 -13.89 20.30
CA GLY A 243 -13.86 -14.79 20.18
C GLY A 243 -14.04 -15.92 19.14
N THR A 244 -15.21 -16.05 18.53
CA THR A 244 -15.47 -17.13 17.56
C THR A 244 -15.30 -16.65 16.14
N ALA A 245 -14.34 -17.21 15.40
CA ALA A 245 -14.15 -16.92 13.99
C ALA A 245 -15.34 -17.44 13.14
N GLN A 246 -15.72 -16.67 12.10
CA GLN A 246 -16.72 -17.08 11.11
C GLN A 246 -16.08 -17.57 9.81
N PHE A 247 -14.75 -17.54 9.74
CA PHE A 247 -13.95 -17.92 8.59
C PHE A 247 -12.78 -18.79 9.03
N GLU A 248 -12.14 -19.45 8.05
CA GLU A 248 -10.89 -20.19 8.20
C GLU A 248 -9.96 -19.80 7.07
N VAL A 249 -8.65 -19.72 7.36
CA VAL A 249 -7.62 -19.50 6.34
C VAL A 249 -7.05 -20.84 5.94
N VAL A 250 -7.10 -21.15 4.65
CA VAL A 250 -6.53 -22.36 4.07
C VAL A 250 -5.30 -21.97 3.25
N TYR A 251 -4.17 -22.55 3.61
CA TYR A 251 -2.89 -22.35 2.93
C TYR A 251 -2.75 -23.44 1.86
N PRO A 252 -2.66 -23.07 0.56
CA PRO A 252 -2.48 -24.05 -0.51
C PRO A 252 -1.10 -24.70 -0.46
N SER A 253 -0.93 -25.85 -1.12
CA SER A 253 0.34 -26.59 -1.19
C SER A 253 1.48 -25.77 -1.78
N ALA A 254 1.17 -24.90 -2.75
CA ALA A 254 2.09 -23.94 -3.34
C ALA A 254 1.37 -22.62 -3.66
N SER A 255 2.08 -21.51 -3.55
CA SER A 255 1.57 -20.20 -3.88
C SER A 255 2.69 -19.28 -4.39
N ILE A 256 2.35 -18.03 -4.70
CA ILE A 256 3.30 -17.08 -5.27
C ILE A 256 3.94 -16.20 -4.18
N LEU A 257 5.23 -15.88 -4.36
CA LEU A 257 5.93 -14.86 -3.58
C LEU A 257 5.45 -13.48 -4.02
N ALA A 258 4.53 -12.88 -3.26
CA ALA A 258 3.97 -11.58 -3.57
C ALA A 258 4.85 -10.48 -2.97
N GLU A 259 5.82 -10.01 -3.74
CA GLU A 259 6.74 -8.94 -3.39
C GLU A 259 6.02 -7.58 -3.50
N THR A 260 6.19 -6.74 -2.47
CA THR A 260 5.55 -5.41 -2.36
C THR A 260 6.60 -4.32 -2.47
N PRO A 261 6.88 -3.81 -3.67
CA PRO A 261 7.95 -2.85 -3.87
C PRO A 261 7.55 -1.44 -3.44
N VAL A 262 8.58 -0.65 -3.13
CA VAL A 262 8.47 0.75 -2.75
C VAL A 262 9.43 1.61 -3.56
N ALA A 263 9.06 2.86 -3.82
CA ALA A 263 9.95 3.81 -4.49
C ALA A 263 9.67 5.25 -4.04
N ILE A 264 10.68 6.10 -4.12
CA ILE A 264 10.54 7.56 -4.02
C ILE A 264 10.08 8.06 -5.39
N VAL A 265 9.15 9.01 -5.41
CA VAL A 265 8.81 9.76 -6.61
C VAL A 265 9.71 10.99 -6.66
N GLU A 266 10.96 10.80 -7.13
CA GLU A 266 12.07 11.73 -6.94
C GLU A 266 11.72 13.15 -7.40
N LYS A 267 11.15 13.31 -8.60
CA LYS A 267 10.80 14.65 -9.11
C LYS A 267 9.80 15.40 -8.21
N VAL A 268 8.89 14.68 -7.59
CA VAL A 268 7.90 15.28 -6.69
C VAL A 268 8.53 15.57 -5.33
N ALA A 269 9.28 14.62 -4.78
CA ALA A 269 9.98 14.79 -3.51
C ALA A 269 10.99 15.95 -3.56
N GLU A 270 11.74 16.08 -4.67
CA GLU A 270 12.65 17.21 -4.91
C GLU A 270 11.91 18.54 -5.01
N LYS A 271 10.83 18.60 -5.82
CA LYS A 271 10.00 19.81 -5.96
C LYS A 271 9.44 20.32 -4.62
N LYS A 272 9.06 19.39 -3.74
CA LYS A 272 8.52 19.69 -2.41
C LYS A 272 9.59 19.91 -1.34
N GLY A 273 10.87 19.62 -1.61
CA GLY A 273 11.94 19.61 -0.62
C GLY A 273 11.87 18.42 0.35
N ASN A 274 11.15 17.35 -0.02
CA ASN A 274 10.86 16.19 0.82
C ASN A 274 11.82 15.01 0.60
N THR A 275 12.88 15.14 -0.21
CA THR A 275 13.76 14.00 -0.56
C THR A 275 14.31 13.27 0.67
N ALA A 276 14.78 14.01 1.68
CA ALA A 276 15.31 13.40 2.92
C ALA A 276 14.20 12.74 3.75
N LEU A 277 13.02 13.36 3.80
CA LEU A 277 11.85 12.82 4.49
C LEU A 277 11.33 11.54 3.81
N ALA A 278 11.18 11.55 2.49
CA ALA A 278 10.75 10.39 1.70
C ALA A 278 11.72 9.21 1.86
N LYS A 279 13.04 9.49 1.81
CA LYS A 279 14.05 8.46 2.08
C LYS A 279 13.94 7.91 3.49
N ALA A 280 13.85 8.76 4.50
CA ALA A 280 13.73 8.33 5.89
C ALA A 280 12.46 7.50 6.15
N TYR A 281 11.36 7.84 5.46
CA TYR A 281 10.10 7.11 5.54
C TYR A 281 10.24 5.68 5.00
N ILE A 282 10.87 5.51 3.83
CA ILE A 282 11.11 4.18 3.28
C ILE A 282 12.15 3.42 4.10
N ASP A 283 13.25 4.06 4.53
CA ASP A 283 14.25 3.44 5.40
C ASP A 283 13.63 2.88 6.71
N PHE A 284 12.61 3.56 7.25
CA PHE A 284 11.91 3.10 8.45
C PHE A 284 11.28 1.72 8.29
N LEU A 285 10.79 1.38 7.08
CA LEU A 285 10.22 0.06 6.80
C LEU A 285 11.24 -1.08 6.97
N TYR A 286 12.53 -0.80 6.81
CA TYR A 286 13.62 -1.76 6.97
C TYR A 286 14.22 -1.79 8.39
N THR A 287 13.81 -0.88 9.28
CA THR A 287 14.22 -0.93 10.69
C THR A 287 13.56 -2.10 11.40
N LYS A 288 14.17 -2.57 12.50
CA LYS A 288 13.57 -3.61 13.34
C LYS A 288 12.12 -3.24 13.74
N GLN A 289 11.90 -2.00 14.17
CA GLN A 289 10.56 -1.51 14.54
C GLN A 289 9.60 -1.58 13.37
N GLY A 290 9.99 -1.13 12.18
CA GLY A 290 9.17 -1.23 10.97
C GLY A 290 8.83 -2.67 10.63
N GLN A 291 9.81 -3.58 10.70
CA GLN A 291 9.62 -5.01 10.42
C GLN A 291 8.72 -5.70 11.46
N GLU A 292 8.78 -5.30 12.75
CA GLU A 292 7.87 -5.79 13.79
C GLU A 292 6.41 -5.33 13.54
N ILE A 293 6.21 -4.08 13.11
CA ILE A 293 4.88 -3.58 12.70
C ILE A 293 4.37 -4.34 11.47
N ILE A 294 5.23 -4.57 10.48
CA ILE A 294 4.91 -5.37 9.28
C ILE A 294 4.41 -6.77 9.68
N ALA A 295 5.14 -7.47 10.55
CA ALA A 295 4.74 -8.79 11.05
C ALA A 295 3.46 -8.76 11.89
N LYS A 296 3.20 -7.68 12.62
CA LYS A 296 1.97 -7.48 13.39
C LYS A 296 0.74 -7.42 12.49
N HIS A 297 0.89 -6.81 11.30
CA HIS A 297 -0.16 -6.70 10.27
C HIS A 297 -0.17 -7.86 9.27
N PHE A 298 0.38 -9.02 9.64
CA PHE A 298 0.37 -10.27 8.86
C PHE A 298 1.05 -10.17 7.49
N PHE A 299 1.95 -9.21 7.28
CA PHE A 299 2.91 -9.25 6.20
C PHE A 299 4.18 -9.96 6.65
N ARG A 300 4.80 -10.73 5.76
CA ARG A 300 6.03 -11.47 6.04
C ARG A 300 7.23 -10.52 5.98
N PRO A 301 7.89 -10.25 7.12
CA PRO A 301 9.04 -9.33 7.13
C PRO A 301 10.26 -9.98 6.47
N ASN A 302 11.11 -9.15 5.88
CA ASN A 302 12.41 -9.61 5.34
C ASN A 302 13.48 -9.76 6.42
N ASP A 303 13.29 -9.17 7.61
CA ASP A 303 14.17 -9.41 8.75
C ASP A 303 13.97 -10.85 9.27
N ALA A 304 15.01 -11.67 9.13
CA ALA A 304 14.96 -13.09 9.49
C ALA A 304 14.69 -13.34 10.99
N ALA A 305 15.16 -12.45 11.88
CA ALA A 305 14.94 -12.57 13.31
C ALA A 305 13.49 -12.25 13.66
N VAL A 306 12.92 -11.19 13.08
CA VAL A 306 11.51 -10.83 13.25
C VAL A 306 10.60 -11.90 12.65
N LEU A 307 10.90 -12.42 11.45
CA LEU A 307 10.15 -13.51 10.82
C LEU A 307 10.16 -14.77 11.72
N LYS A 308 11.33 -15.14 12.24
CA LYS A 308 11.47 -16.29 13.15
C LYS A 308 10.66 -16.11 14.45
N ALA A 309 10.71 -14.91 15.03
CA ALA A 309 9.94 -14.60 16.24
C ALA A 309 8.41 -14.64 16.03
N ASN A 310 7.94 -14.49 14.78
CA ASN A 310 6.55 -14.54 14.41
C ASN A 310 6.17 -15.81 13.60
N ALA A 311 6.98 -16.87 13.67
CA ALA A 311 6.81 -18.09 12.86
C ALA A 311 5.42 -18.76 13.01
N SER A 312 4.78 -18.60 14.17
CA SER A 312 3.41 -19.12 14.41
C SER A 312 2.34 -18.43 13.57
N LYS A 313 2.58 -17.19 13.12
CA LYS A 313 1.66 -16.44 12.25
C LYS A 313 1.83 -16.78 10.77
N PHE A 314 2.97 -17.34 10.39
CA PHE A 314 3.36 -17.53 8.98
C PHE A 314 3.65 -19.02 8.69
N PRO A 315 2.63 -19.82 8.42
CA PRO A 315 2.80 -21.21 8.00
C PRO A 315 3.73 -21.33 6.79
N LYS A 316 4.46 -22.44 6.72
CA LYS A 316 5.33 -22.72 5.58
C LYS A 316 4.46 -23.03 4.35
N VAL A 317 4.68 -22.29 3.28
CA VAL A 317 4.07 -22.49 1.96
C VAL A 317 5.20 -22.60 0.94
N GLN A 318 5.07 -23.49 -0.05
CA GLN A 318 6.02 -23.53 -1.14
C GLN A 318 5.77 -22.33 -2.05
N LEU A 319 6.68 -21.34 -2.03
CA LEU A 319 6.56 -20.14 -2.83
C LEU A 319 7.36 -20.27 -4.12
N PHE A 320 6.79 -19.76 -5.21
CA PHE A 320 7.45 -19.51 -6.48
C PHE A 320 7.35 -18.03 -6.83
N ASP A 321 8.29 -17.49 -7.57
CA ASP A 321 8.35 -16.08 -7.94
C ASP A 321 8.01 -15.85 -9.43
N VAL A 322 7.67 -14.60 -9.77
CA VAL A 322 7.30 -14.21 -11.14
C VAL A 322 8.48 -14.31 -12.09
N ARG A 323 9.72 -14.07 -11.62
CA ARG A 323 10.92 -14.14 -12.48
C ARG A 323 11.16 -15.58 -12.95
N THR A 324 11.00 -16.54 -12.05
CA THR A 324 11.08 -17.98 -12.38
C THR A 324 9.90 -18.40 -13.26
N LEU A 325 8.70 -17.87 -13.02
CA LEU A 325 7.48 -18.29 -13.73
C LEU A 325 7.39 -17.71 -15.14
N GLU A 326 7.66 -16.41 -15.31
CA GLU A 326 7.44 -15.65 -16.56
C GLU A 326 8.64 -14.80 -16.98
N GLY A 327 9.80 -14.95 -16.34
CA GLY A 327 11.04 -14.22 -16.65
C GLY A 327 11.09 -12.80 -16.07
N SER A 328 10.00 -12.04 -16.14
CA SER A 328 9.89 -10.69 -15.57
C SER A 328 8.44 -10.26 -15.39
N TRP A 329 8.22 -9.19 -14.63
CA TRP A 329 6.89 -8.55 -14.55
C TRP A 329 6.44 -7.96 -15.89
N ALA A 330 7.35 -7.39 -16.67
CA ALA A 330 7.03 -6.88 -18.01
C ALA A 330 6.54 -8.00 -18.95
N ALA A 331 7.21 -9.15 -18.93
CA ALA A 331 6.80 -10.32 -19.70
C ALA A 331 5.45 -10.88 -19.21
N ALA A 332 5.29 -11.02 -17.88
CA ALA A 332 4.01 -11.44 -17.28
C ALA A 332 2.87 -10.49 -17.65
N HIS A 333 3.07 -9.17 -17.56
CA HIS A 333 2.05 -8.20 -17.94
C HIS A 333 1.68 -8.31 -19.41
N LYS A 334 2.67 -8.32 -20.31
CA LYS A 334 2.45 -8.43 -21.76
C LYS A 334 1.66 -9.68 -22.13
N LYS A 335 2.00 -10.82 -21.53
CA LYS A 335 1.37 -12.11 -21.81
C LYS A 335 -0.04 -12.23 -21.25
N HIS A 336 -0.23 -11.81 -19.99
CA HIS A 336 -1.45 -12.11 -19.26
C HIS A 336 -2.42 -10.94 -19.14
N PHE A 337 -1.94 -9.69 -18.95
CA PHE A 337 -2.76 -8.58 -18.48
C PHE A 337 -2.85 -7.38 -19.42
N ALA A 338 -2.01 -7.30 -20.45
CA ALA A 338 -2.15 -6.30 -21.51
C ALA A 338 -3.49 -6.46 -22.23
N ASP A 339 -3.93 -5.44 -22.94
CA ASP A 339 -5.16 -5.52 -23.74
C ASP A 339 -5.01 -6.60 -24.80
N GLY A 340 -5.99 -7.51 -24.86
CA GLY A 340 -5.94 -8.73 -25.67
C GLY A 340 -5.03 -9.84 -25.13
N GLY A 341 -4.49 -9.70 -23.93
CA GLY A 341 -3.69 -10.73 -23.25
C GLY A 341 -4.52 -11.96 -22.83
N LEU A 342 -3.84 -12.97 -22.27
CA LEU A 342 -4.49 -14.23 -21.91
C LEU A 342 -5.68 -14.07 -20.98
N PHE A 343 -5.64 -13.13 -20.02
CA PHE A 343 -6.78 -12.90 -19.13
C PHE A 343 -8.04 -12.50 -19.89
N ASP A 344 -7.93 -11.61 -20.90
CA ASP A 344 -9.10 -11.15 -21.66
C ASP A 344 -9.77 -12.30 -22.43
N SER A 345 -8.97 -13.17 -23.06
CA SER A 345 -9.48 -14.35 -23.76
C SER A 345 -10.07 -15.39 -22.82
N ILE A 346 -9.35 -15.73 -21.74
CA ILE A 346 -9.79 -16.70 -20.72
C ILE A 346 -11.11 -16.26 -20.09
N TYR A 347 -11.20 -14.98 -19.66
CA TYR A 347 -12.39 -14.49 -19.01
C TYR A 347 -13.59 -14.38 -19.98
N GLY A 348 -13.34 -13.90 -21.21
CA GLY A 348 -14.36 -13.84 -22.26
C GLY A 348 -14.96 -15.21 -22.60
N GLU A 349 -14.13 -16.26 -22.63
CA GLU A 349 -14.59 -17.64 -22.86
C GLU A 349 -15.24 -18.29 -21.62
N ALA A 350 -14.76 -17.97 -20.42
CA ALA A 350 -15.32 -18.51 -19.18
C ALA A 350 -16.76 -18.02 -18.91
N LYS A 351 -17.17 -16.92 -19.52
CA LYS A 351 -18.50 -16.30 -19.37
C LYS A 351 -19.48 -16.61 -20.50
N LYS A 352 -19.05 -17.34 -21.51
CA LYS A 352 -19.93 -17.95 -22.54
C LYS A 352 -20.52 -19.26 -22.04
#